data_1f92d1fccb4d2752f24718bc259e0526
#
_entry.id   1f92d1fccb4d2752f24718bc259e0526
#
_cell.length_a   1.000
_cell.length_b   1.000
_cell.length_c   1.000
_cell.angle_alpha   90.00
_cell.angle_beta   90.00
_cell.angle_gamma   90.00
#
_symmetry.space_group_name_H-M   'P 1'
#
loop_
_entity.id
_entity.type
_entity.pdbx_description
1 polymer ?
#
loop_
_entity_poly.entity_id
_entity_poly.type
_entity_poly.pdbx_seq_one_letter_code
_entity_poly.pdbx_strand_id
1 'polypeptide(L)'
;VLDASMDYLRYRYEEDQYLNSQDTLFGDMDGGIHLYSGQANLVWPFSKSFTFHAGAKTSFVSIDNNADYNRLQGDSWQPDHDLSCDFQYDENINAGYVQLDAKFSSISLEAGLRLENTRIEGEQSGNAYQRDSSFTNHYTHLFPTLSVQYALRNGNSLSLTYGKRIVRPNYRDLNPFVYIHDEYTYDKGNTLLRPELSDNLELAYIHGDLFRVGLAFNYTKDVIIKSYLDQGNYVVYVSPENLSS
;
A
#
# COMPACT_ATOMS: atom_id res chain seq x y z
N VAL A 1 3.94 -15.11 -26.91
CA VAL A 1 3.17 -15.86 -25.89
C VAL A 1 2.17 -14.87 -25.27
N LEU A 2 0.93 -15.28 -25.12
CA LEU A 2 -0.11 -14.55 -24.40
C LEU A 2 -0.50 -15.39 -23.19
N ASP A 3 -0.56 -14.78 -22.01
CA ASP A 3 -1.11 -15.38 -20.80
C ASP A 3 -2.15 -14.45 -20.16
N ALA A 4 -3.11 -15.03 -19.48
CA ALA A 4 -4.10 -14.28 -18.70
C ALA A 4 -4.46 -15.08 -17.45
N SER A 5 -4.68 -14.35 -16.35
CA SER A 5 -5.15 -14.93 -15.08
C SER A 5 -6.21 -14.06 -14.44
N MET A 6 -7.05 -14.69 -13.63
CA MET A 6 -8.02 -14.05 -12.76
C MET A 6 -7.92 -14.70 -11.37
N ASP A 7 -7.97 -13.88 -10.35
CA ASP A 7 -7.89 -14.33 -8.97
C ASP A 7 -9.05 -13.74 -8.17
N TYR A 8 -9.55 -14.51 -7.24
CA TYR A 8 -10.53 -14.09 -6.25
C TYR A 8 -10.08 -14.57 -4.88
N LEU A 9 -10.11 -13.67 -3.90
CA LEU A 9 -9.84 -13.96 -2.51
C LEU A 9 -10.97 -13.39 -1.66
N ARG A 10 -11.40 -14.17 -0.67
CA ARG A 10 -12.32 -13.72 0.38
C ARG A 10 -11.73 -14.07 1.73
N TYR A 11 -11.73 -13.09 2.62
CA TYR A 11 -11.31 -13.24 4.01
C TYR A 11 -12.38 -12.68 4.93
N ARG A 12 -12.58 -13.29 6.09
CA ARG A 12 -13.42 -12.76 7.17
C ARG A 12 -12.63 -12.85 8.47
N TYR A 13 -12.84 -11.92 9.35
CA TYR A 13 -12.27 -11.92 10.68
C TYR A 13 -13.29 -11.44 11.70
N GLU A 14 -13.10 -11.91 12.93
CA GLU A 14 -13.81 -11.48 14.12
C GLU A 14 -12.73 -11.27 15.18
N GLU A 15 -12.80 -10.19 15.93
CA GLU A 15 -11.82 -9.82 16.95
C GLU A 15 -12.54 -9.18 18.13
N ASP A 16 -12.33 -9.75 19.31
CA ASP A 16 -12.82 -9.21 20.57
C ASP A 16 -11.70 -8.43 21.27
N GLN A 17 -12.00 -7.22 21.72
CA GLN A 17 -11.10 -6.41 22.54
C GLN A 17 -11.70 -6.22 23.93
N TYR A 18 -10.91 -6.44 24.95
CA TYR A 18 -11.30 -6.22 26.33
C TYR A 18 -10.25 -5.38 27.06
N LEU A 19 -10.65 -4.17 27.48
CA LEU A 19 -9.83 -3.28 28.28
C LEU A 19 -10.44 -3.21 29.68
N ASN A 20 -9.65 -3.64 30.69
CA ASN A 20 -10.02 -3.56 32.08
C ASN A 20 -9.16 -2.50 32.80
N SER A 21 -9.68 -1.29 32.91
CA SER A 21 -9.06 -0.16 33.59
C SER A 21 -10.08 0.54 34.50
N GLN A 22 -9.89 1.85 34.76
CA GLN A 22 -10.92 2.65 35.47
C GLN A 22 -12.26 2.65 34.71
N ASP A 23 -12.18 2.61 33.36
CA ASP A 23 -13.31 2.42 32.45
C ASP A 23 -13.16 1.06 31.76
N THR A 24 -14.00 0.11 32.10
CA THR A 24 -13.98 -1.20 31.44
C THR A 24 -14.70 -1.11 30.11
N LEU A 25 -13.99 -1.47 29.03
CA LEU A 25 -14.50 -1.47 27.66
C LEU A 25 -14.46 -2.89 27.07
N PHE A 26 -15.47 -3.21 26.31
CA PHE A 26 -15.53 -4.39 25.45
C PHE A 26 -15.82 -3.94 24.02
N GLY A 27 -15.00 -4.35 23.07
CA GLY A 27 -15.17 -4.12 21.66
C GLY A 27 -15.31 -5.43 20.92
N ASP A 28 -16.34 -5.56 20.11
CA ASP A 28 -16.57 -6.63 19.15
C ASP A 28 -16.35 -6.04 17.76
N MET A 29 -15.40 -6.61 17.03
CA MET A 29 -15.04 -6.15 15.69
C MET A 29 -15.15 -7.31 14.72
N ASP A 30 -15.89 -7.11 13.66
CA ASP A 30 -15.98 -8.05 12.56
C ASP A 30 -15.74 -7.38 11.21
N GLY A 31 -15.35 -8.16 10.23
CA GLY A 31 -15.14 -7.61 8.91
C GLY A 31 -14.91 -8.64 7.82
N GLY A 32 -14.99 -8.16 6.60
CA GLY A 32 -14.79 -8.94 5.40
C GLY A 32 -13.90 -8.24 4.39
N ILE A 33 -13.09 -9.01 3.68
CA ILE A 33 -12.26 -8.55 2.57
C ILE A 33 -12.60 -9.36 1.33
N HIS A 34 -12.94 -8.69 0.25
CA HIS A 34 -13.11 -9.25 -1.07
C HIS A 34 -12.07 -8.65 -2.01
N LEU A 35 -11.28 -9.49 -2.65
CA LEU A 35 -10.30 -9.07 -3.64
C LEU A 35 -10.56 -9.80 -4.96
N TYR A 36 -10.66 -9.04 -6.02
CA TYR A 36 -10.73 -9.53 -7.39
C TYR A 36 -9.54 -8.98 -8.16
N SER A 37 -8.83 -9.79 -8.90
CA SER A 37 -7.80 -9.33 -9.80
C SER A 37 -7.86 -10.03 -11.14
N GLY A 38 -7.47 -9.31 -12.20
CA GLY A 38 -7.33 -9.84 -13.54
C GLY A 38 -6.11 -9.23 -14.21
N GLN A 39 -5.36 -10.05 -14.93
CA GLN A 39 -4.22 -9.59 -15.71
C GLN A 39 -4.10 -10.33 -17.02
N ALA A 40 -3.54 -9.64 -18.02
CA ALA A 40 -3.18 -10.22 -19.30
C ALA A 40 -1.79 -9.70 -19.72
N ASN A 41 -0.94 -10.59 -20.18
CA ASN A 41 0.43 -10.29 -20.55
C ASN A 41 0.75 -10.86 -21.93
N LEU A 42 1.43 -10.07 -22.76
CA LEU A 42 1.96 -10.42 -24.05
C LEU A 42 3.48 -10.39 -24.02
N VAL A 43 4.10 -11.48 -24.42
CA VAL A 43 5.55 -11.55 -24.68
C VAL A 43 5.76 -11.85 -26.16
N TRP A 44 6.39 -10.92 -26.86
CA TRP A 44 6.63 -11.02 -28.28
C TRP A 44 8.12 -10.84 -28.63
N PRO A 45 8.86 -11.97 -28.79
CA PRO A 45 10.21 -11.94 -29.28
C PRO A 45 10.16 -11.70 -30.81
N PHE A 46 10.31 -10.46 -31.24
CA PHE A 46 10.24 -10.12 -32.66
C PHE A 46 11.56 -10.22 -33.38
N SER A 47 12.68 -10.43 -32.65
CA SER A 47 13.95 -10.82 -33.20
C SER A 47 14.82 -11.59 -32.19
N LYS A 48 16.00 -12.06 -32.59
CA LYS A 48 16.94 -12.71 -31.67
C LYS A 48 17.52 -11.77 -30.60
N SER A 49 17.46 -10.46 -30.87
CA SER A 49 18.03 -9.44 -30.01
C SER A 49 16.99 -8.60 -29.29
N PHE A 50 15.70 -8.72 -29.65
CA PHE A 50 14.64 -7.86 -29.09
C PHE A 50 13.42 -8.66 -28.69
N THR A 51 12.94 -8.39 -27.49
CA THR A 51 11.66 -8.90 -26.99
C THR A 51 10.83 -7.74 -26.49
N PHE A 52 9.59 -7.69 -26.95
CA PHE A 52 8.60 -6.71 -26.49
C PHE A 52 7.64 -7.38 -25.51
N HIS A 53 7.36 -6.69 -24.42
CA HIS A 53 6.38 -7.08 -23.42
C HIS A 53 5.31 -5.99 -23.32
N ALA A 54 4.06 -6.39 -23.20
CA ALA A 54 2.97 -5.50 -22.88
C ALA A 54 1.98 -6.22 -21.99
N GLY A 55 1.28 -5.49 -21.15
CA GLY A 55 0.25 -6.10 -20.34
C GLY A 55 -0.66 -5.07 -19.69
N ALA A 56 -1.76 -5.58 -19.15
CA ALA A 56 -2.70 -4.82 -18.36
C ALA A 56 -3.09 -5.62 -17.11
N LYS A 57 -3.33 -4.91 -16.03
CA LYS A 57 -3.81 -5.47 -14.75
C LYS A 57 -4.90 -4.58 -14.19
N THR A 58 -5.95 -5.19 -13.69
CA THR A 58 -6.96 -4.54 -12.85
C THR A 58 -7.08 -5.28 -11.53
N SER A 59 -7.32 -4.56 -10.44
CA SER A 59 -7.67 -5.15 -9.16
C SER A 59 -8.75 -4.30 -8.49
N PHE A 60 -9.64 -4.97 -7.80
CA PHE A 60 -10.68 -4.38 -6.98
C PHE A 60 -10.63 -5.02 -5.59
N VAL A 61 -10.55 -4.20 -4.56
CA VAL A 61 -10.61 -4.61 -3.16
C VAL A 61 -11.78 -3.92 -2.52
N SER A 62 -12.63 -4.68 -1.83
CA SER A 62 -13.71 -4.17 -0.99
C SER A 62 -13.53 -4.71 0.41
N ILE A 63 -13.59 -3.82 1.39
CA ILE A 63 -13.40 -4.13 2.81
C ILE A 63 -14.57 -3.54 3.58
N ASP A 64 -15.28 -4.38 4.31
CA ASP A 64 -16.32 -4.00 5.23
C ASP A 64 -15.82 -4.27 6.66
N ASN A 65 -15.89 -3.27 7.53
CA ASN A 65 -15.53 -3.37 8.93
C ASN A 65 -16.65 -2.82 9.78
N ASN A 66 -17.00 -3.55 10.83
CA ASN A 66 -17.87 -3.12 11.90
C ASN A 66 -17.09 -3.15 13.23
N ALA A 67 -17.28 -2.15 14.07
CA ALA A 67 -16.73 -2.09 15.42
C ALA A 67 -17.80 -1.62 16.40
N ASP A 68 -18.22 -2.51 17.29
CA ASP A 68 -19.21 -2.25 18.35
C ASP A 68 -18.53 -2.23 19.73
N TYR A 69 -18.42 -1.05 20.29
CA TYR A 69 -17.85 -0.86 21.63
C TYR A 69 -18.93 -0.67 22.68
N ASN A 70 -18.74 -1.30 23.84
CA ASN A 70 -19.58 -1.18 25.01
C ASN A 70 -18.73 -0.80 26.22
N ARG A 71 -19.23 0.12 27.05
CA ARG A 71 -18.59 0.58 28.26
C ARG A 71 -19.38 0.09 29.48
N LEU A 72 -18.68 -0.42 30.50
CA LEU A 72 -19.31 -0.84 31.74
C LEU A 72 -19.60 0.39 32.60
N GLN A 73 -20.88 0.67 32.86
CA GLN A 73 -21.33 1.72 33.75
C GLN A 73 -22.07 1.10 34.93
N GLY A 74 -21.45 1.13 36.12
CA GLY A 74 -21.95 0.37 37.27
C GLY A 74 -21.92 -1.14 36.96
N ASP A 75 -23.08 -1.81 37.00
CA ASP A 75 -23.21 -3.24 36.73
C ASP A 75 -23.81 -3.52 35.32
N SER A 76 -23.93 -2.53 34.44
CA SER A 76 -24.52 -2.71 33.13
C SER A 76 -23.62 -2.22 31.99
N TRP A 77 -23.61 -2.98 30.89
CA TRP A 77 -22.95 -2.59 29.66
C TRP A 77 -23.84 -1.60 28.89
N GLN A 78 -23.23 -0.50 28.46
CA GLN A 78 -23.88 0.53 27.65
C GLN A 78 -23.11 0.71 26.34
N PRO A 79 -23.77 0.84 25.17
CA PRO A 79 -23.09 1.13 23.92
C PRO A 79 -22.25 2.40 23.99
N ASP A 80 -21.01 2.31 23.56
CA ASP A 80 -20.12 3.46 23.40
C ASP A 80 -20.17 3.94 21.95
N HIS A 81 -21.05 4.89 21.68
CA HIS A 81 -21.29 5.40 20.33
C HIS A 81 -20.14 6.28 19.81
N ASP A 82 -19.23 6.74 20.66
CA ASP A 82 -18.07 7.52 20.25
C ASP A 82 -16.96 6.64 19.67
N LEU A 83 -16.91 5.38 20.07
CA LEU A 83 -15.94 4.40 19.60
C LEU A 83 -16.52 3.46 18.53
N SER A 84 -17.86 3.23 18.56
CA SER A 84 -18.52 2.31 17.62
C SER A 84 -18.72 2.97 16.26
N CYS A 85 -18.36 2.27 15.19
CA CYS A 85 -18.64 2.73 13.85
C CYS A 85 -18.54 1.62 12.79
N ASP A 86 -19.21 1.82 11.66
CA ASP A 86 -19.10 1.01 10.44
C ASP A 86 -18.24 1.74 9.42
N PHE A 87 -17.34 1.01 8.77
CA PHE A 87 -16.46 1.57 7.75
C PHE A 87 -16.36 0.65 6.54
N GLN A 88 -16.69 1.19 5.39
CA GLN A 88 -16.51 0.54 4.09
C GLN A 88 -15.35 1.19 3.34
N TYR A 89 -14.51 0.37 2.72
CA TYR A 89 -13.39 0.81 1.91
C TYR A 89 -13.37 0.05 0.59
N ASP A 90 -13.36 0.79 -0.50
CA ASP A 90 -13.25 0.26 -1.85
C ASP A 90 -12.01 0.84 -2.56
N GLU A 91 -11.18 -0.03 -3.12
CA GLU A 91 -10.01 0.35 -3.91
C GLU A 91 -10.07 -0.29 -5.29
N ASN A 92 -9.89 0.50 -6.33
CA ASN A 92 -9.74 0.03 -7.70
C ASN A 92 -8.41 0.52 -8.29
N ILE A 93 -7.56 -0.41 -8.75
CA ILE A 93 -6.29 -0.13 -9.40
C ILE A 93 -6.31 -0.70 -10.81
N ASN A 94 -6.10 0.16 -11.78
CA ASN A 94 -5.96 -0.21 -13.19
C ASN A 94 -4.55 0.16 -13.67
N ALA A 95 -3.88 -0.74 -14.35
CA ALA A 95 -2.54 -0.54 -14.84
C ALA A 95 -2.34 -1.10 -16.24
N GLY A 96 -1.59 -0.36 -17.05
CA GLY A 96 -1.08 -0.84 -18.31
C GLY A 96 0.43 -0.62 -18.38
N TYR A 97 1.16 -1.53 -19.03
CA TYR A 97 2.61 -1.41 -19.16
C TYR A 97 3.11 -1.91 -20.50
N VAL A 98 4.27 -1.37 -20.88
CA VAL A 98 5.08 -1.83 -21.99
C VAL A 98 6.53 -1.92 -21.53
N GLN A 99 7.29 -2.90 -22.09
CA GLN A 99 8.70 -3.06 -21.84
C GLN A 99 9.39 -3.56 -23.11
N LEU A 100 10.59 -3.08 -23.34
CA LEU A 100 11.48 -3.54 -24.39
C LEU A 100 12.75 -4.09 -23.78
N ASP A 101 13.06 -5.34 -24.11
CA ASP A 101 14.34 -5.97 -23.82
C ASP A 101 15.16 -6.02 -25.11
N ALA A 102 16.40 -5.55 -25.01
CA ALA A 102 17.37 -5.58 -26.12
C ALA A 102 18.66 -6.22 -25.63
N LYS A 103 19.13 -7.22 -26.41
CA LYS A 103 20.34 -7.95 -26.07
C LYS A 103 21.32 -7.94 -27.27
N PHE A 104 22.45 -7.32 -27.03
CA PHE A 104 23.58 -7.26 -27.98
C PHE A 104 24.75 -8.05 -27.41
N SER A 105 25.86 -8.12 -28.17
CA SER A 105 27.05 -8.90 -27.77
C SER A 105 27.52 -8.59 -26.33
N SER A 106 27.58 -7.31 -25.98
CA SER A 106 28.13 -6.87 -24.68
C SER A 106 27.15 -6.04 -23.85
N ILE A 107 25.96 -5.73 -24.37
CA ILE A 107 24.97 -4.86 -23.71
C ILE A 107 23.66 -5.60 -23.63
N SER A 108 23.08 -5.63 -22.43
CA SER A 108 21.69 -5.98 -22.19
C SER A 108 20.97 -4.73 -21.68
N LEU A 109 19.83 -4.41 -22.29
CA LEU A 109 19.00 -3.26 -21.97
C LEU A 109 17.58 -3.76 -21.71
N GLU A 110 16.99 -3.32 -20.63
CA GLU A 110 15.56 -3.46 -20.33
C GLU A 110 15.02 -2.06 -20.05
N ALA A 111 14.01 -1.62 -20.79
CA ALA A 111 13.35 -0.34 -20.60
C ALA A 111 11.85 -0.55 -20.56
N GLY A 112 11.23 -0.12 -19.47
CA GLY A 112 9.82 -0.31 -19.22
C GLY A 112 9.11 0.98 -18.80
N LEU A 113 7.80 1.03 -19.07
CA LEU A 113 6.93 2.10 -18.66
C LEU A 113 5.60 1.51 -18.22
N ARG A 114 5.17 1.81 -16.99
CA ARG A 114 3.89 1.39 -16.43
C ARG A 114 3.09 2.62 -16.02
N LEU A 115 1.85 2.71 -16.45
CA LEU A 115 0.87 3.68 -16.02
C LEU A 115 -0.11 3.01 -15.07
N GLU A 116 -0.32 3.60 -13.91
CA GLU A 116 -1.31 3.14 -12.93
C GLU A 116 -2.30 4.25 -12.60
N ASN A 117 -3.58 3.90 -12.60
CA ASN A 117 -4.67 4.71 -12.09
C ASN A 117 -5.25 4.02 -10.87
N THR A 118 -5.38 4.75 -9.76
CA THR A 118 -5.93 4.27 -8.50
C THR A 118 -7.11 5.15 -8.10
N ARG A 119 -8.22 4.53 -7.72
CA ARG A 119 -9.37 5.16 -7.07
C ARG A 119 -9.63 4.46 -5.77
N ILE A 120 -9.75 5.25 -4.70
CA ILE A 120 -10.06 4.81 -3.35
C ILE A 120 -11.28 5.56 -2.89
N GLU A 121 -12.23 4.85 -2.31
CA GLU A 121 -13.44 5.39 -1.69
C GLU A 121 -13.54 4.79 -0.28
N GLY A 122 -13.78 5.63 0.71
CA GLY A 122 -14.02 5.21 2.09
C GLY A 122 -15.28 5.90 2.59
N GLU A 123 -16.16 5.13 3.20
CA GLU A 123 -17.41 5.59 3.79
C GLU A 123 -17.50 5.09 5.23
N GLN A 124 -17.69 6.02 6.15
CA GLN A 124 -17.97 5.75 7.55
C GLN A 124 -19.41 6.09 7.81
N SER A 125 -20.21 5.11 8.21
CA SER A 125 -21.57 5.34 8.66
C SER A 125 -21.55 5.92 10.07
N GLY A 126 -22.22 7.04 10.24
CA GLY A 126 -22.40 7.68 11.54
C GLY A 126 -23.46 6.98 12.39
N ASN A 127 -23.58 7.47 13.59
CA ASN A 127 -24.60 7.04 14.55
C ASN A 127 -25.30 8.26 15.16
N ALA A 128 -26.01 8.09 16.27
CA ALA A 128 -26.74 9.19 16.92
C ALA A 128 -25.83 10.36 17.37
N TYR A 129 -24.52 10.13 17.50
CA TYR A 129 -23.54 11.08 18.03
C TYR A 129 -22.47 11.48 16.99
N GLN A 130 -22.21 10.62 15.99
CA GLN A 130 -21.26 10.86 14.93
C GLN A 130 -21.99 11.02 13.60
N ARG A 131 -21.48 11.93 12.74
CA ARG A 131 -22.02 12.13 11.39
C ARG A 131 -21.36 11.16 10.43
N ASP A 132 -22.10 10.81 9.36
CA ASP A 132 -21.51 10.13 8.21
C ASP A 132 -20.31 10.91 7.68
N SER A 133 -19.30 10.20 7.29
CA SER A 133 -18.08 10.75 6.72
C SER A 133 -17.64 9.91 5.53
N SER A 134 -17.20 10.57 4.47
CA SER A 134 -16.66 9.86 3.30
C SER A 134 -15.46 10.59 2.74
N PHE A 135 -14.58 9.84 2.09
CA PHE A 135 -13.48 10.40 1.32
C PHE A 135 -13.30 9.66 0.00
N THR A 136 -12.73 10.35 -0.97
CA THR A 136 -12.36 9.78 -2.26
C THR A 136 -10.97 10.26 -2.62
N ASN A 137 -10.06 9.33 -2.91
CA ASN A 137 -8.75 9.61 -3.44
C ASN A 137 -8.64 9.06 -4.86
N HIS A 138 -8.15 9.89 -5.78
CA HIS A 138 -7.93 9.49 -7.16
C HIS A 138 -6.58 10.04 -7.65
N TYR A 139 -5.72 9.15 -8.12
CA TYR A 139 -4.42 9.54 -8.64
C TYR A 139 -3.96 8.63 -9.77
N THR A 140 -3.10 9.19 -10.63
CA THR A 140 -2.48 8.47 -11.74
C THR A 140 -0.99 8.72 -11.72
N HIS A 141 -0.21 7.64 -11.75
CA HIS A 141 1.25 7.70 -11.70
C HIS A 141 1.88 6.92 -12.84
N LEU A 142 3.02 7.42 -13.28
CA LEU A 142 3.88 6.79 -14.27
C LEU A 142 5.12 6.22 -13.60
N PHE A 143 5.43 4.96 -13.91
CA PHE A 143 6.53 4.20 -13.33
C PHE A 143 7.50 3.76 -14.43
N PRO A 144 8.49 4.60 -14.77
CA PRO A 144 9.58 4.20 -15.66
C PRO A 144 10.53 3.24 -14.95
N THR A 145 11.06 2.29 -15.72
CA THR A 145 12.13 1.38 -15.30
C THR A 145 13.20 1.33 -16.39
N LEU A 146 14.44 1.24 -15.98
CA LEU A 146 15.59 1.08 -16.86
C LEU A 146 16.61 0.16 -16.20
N SER A 147 17.08 -0.83 -16.95
CA SER A 147 18.20 -1.68 -16.54
C SER A 147 19.17 -1.77 -17.73
N VAL A 148 20.41 -1.41 -17.49
CA VAL A 148 21.49 -1.52 -18.48
C VAL A 148 22.60 -2.34 -17.86
N GLN A 149 22.99 -3.41 -18.53
CA GLN A 149 24.13 -4.22 -18.13
C GLN A 149 25.15 -4.22 -19.28
N TYR A 150 26.38 -3.85 -18.97
CA TYR A 150 27.49 -3.86 -19.89
C TYR A 150 28.52 -4.94 -19.48
N ALA A 151 28.66 -5.98 -20.30
CA ALA A 151 29.65 -7.02 -20.10
C ALA A 151 31.03 -6.49 -20.51
N LEU A 152 31.94 -6.48 -19.57
CA LEU A 152 33.35 -6.15 -19.76
C LEU A 152 34.16 -7.43 -20.07
N ARG A 153 35.45 -7.27 -20.28
CA ARG A 153 36.35 -8.41 -20.45
C ARG A 153 36.54 -9.17 -19.12
N ASN A 154 36.94 -10.42 -19.21
CA ASN A 154 37.31 -11.30 -18.08
C ASN A 154 36.17 -11.53 -17.08
N GLY A 155 34.95 -11.61 -17.54
CA GLY A 155 33.78 -11.88 -16.69
C GLY A 155 33.33 -10.70 -15.82
N ASN A 156 33.88 -9.51 -16.03
CA ASN A 156 33.47 -8.31 -15.32
C ASN A 156 32.22 -7.68 -15.96
N SER A 157 31.43 -6.90 -15.19
CA SER A 157 30.32 -6.16 -15.72
C SER A 157 30.06 -4.87 -14.98
N LEU A 158 29.41 -3.91 -15.66
CA LEU A 158 28.79 -2.72 -15.08
C LEU A 158 27.28 -2.85 -15.22
N SER A 159 26.55 -2.46 -14.20
CA SER A 159 25.10 -2.38 -14.24
C SER A 159 24.61 -1.03 -13.76
N LEU A 160 23.63 -0.47 -14.45
CA LEU A 160 22.88 0.71 -14.05
C LEU A 160 21.42 0.32 -14.02
N THR A 161 20.77 0.56 -12.88
CA THR A 161 19.31 0.35 -12.75
C THR A 161 18.65 1.61 -12.23
N TYR A 162 17.50 1.90 -12.78
CA TYR A 162 16.60 2.95 -12.30
C TYR A 162 15.18 2.42 -12.25
N GLY A 163 14.45 2.79 -11.24
CA GLY A 163 13.04 2.46 -11.14
C GLY A 163 12.28 3.38 -10.19
N LYS A 164 11.12 3.82 -10.64
CA LYS A 164 10.15 4.52 -9.79
C LYS A 164 9.16 3.52 -9.19
N ARG A 165 8.83 3.69 -7.91
CA ARG A 165 7.92 2.80 -7.18
C ARG A 165 6.90 3.59 -6.38
N ILE A 166 5.81 2.93 -6.02
CA ILE A 166 4.75 3.44 -5.14
C ILE A 166 4.56 2.49 -3.97
N VAL A 167 4.40 3.05 -2.76
CA VAL A 167 3.90 2.35 -1.58
C VAL A 167 2.62 3.05 -1.17
N ARG A 168 1.51 2.33 -1.25
CA ARG A 168 0.20 2.86 -0.85
C ARG A 168 0.03 2.72 0.66
N PRO A 169 -0.68 3.68 1.30
CA PRO A 169 -1.15 3.46 2.66
C PRO A 169 -1.95 2.16 2.68
N ASN A 170 -1.79 1.36 3.72
CA ASN A 170 -2.67 0.22 3.90
C ASN A 170 -4.05 0.70 4.38
N TYR A 171 -5.09 -0.13 4.23
CA TYR A 171 -6.45 0.27 4.59
C TYR A 171 -6.57 0.66 6.07
N ARG A 172 -5.80 0.01 6.96
CA ARG A 172 -5.79 0.29 8.40
C ARG A 172 -5.27 1.69 8.71
N ASP A 173 -4.28 2.16 7.92
CA ASP A 173 -3.77 3.52 8.04
C ASP A 173 -4.78 4.58 7.57
N LEU A 174 -5.70 4.21 6.68
CA LEU A 174 -6.77 5.08 6.17
C LEU A 174 -8.06 4.97 6.98
N ASN A 175 -8.24 3.89 7.74
CA ASN A 175 -9.43 3.64 8.52
C ASN A 175 -9.54 4.65 9.68
N PRO A 176 -10.60 5.48 9.76
CA PRO A 176 -10.77 6.46 10.82
C PRO A 176 -11.09 5.87 12.20
N PHE A 177 -11.23 4.55 12.31
CA PHE A 177 -11.48 3.86 13.59
C PHE A 177 -10.41 4.16 14.60
N VAL A 178 -10.84 4.19 15.86
CA VAL A 178 -9.97 4.29 17.01
C VAL A 178 -9.73 2.89 17.56
N TYR A 179 -8.50 2.40 17.43
CA TYR A 179 -8.07 1.16 18.07
C TYR A 179 -7.45 1.46 19.43
N ILE A 180 -7.90 0.77 20.46
CA ILE A 180 -7.46 1.00 21.83
C ILE A 180 -6.29 0.05 22.15
N HIS A 181 -5.11 0.60 22.45
CA HIS A 181 -3.99 -0.19 22.97
C HIS A 181 -4.04 -0.32 24.49
N ASP A 182 -4.26 0.81 25.15
CA ASP A 182 -4.41 0.92 26.58
C ASP A 182 -5.23 2.18 26.93
N GLU A 183 -5.40 2.50 28.23
CA GLU A 183 -6.18 3.66 28.67
C GLU A 183 -5.63 5.03 28.22
N TYR A 184 -4.39 5.07 27.72
CA TYR A 184 -3.70 6.31 27.33
C TYR A 184 -3.30 6.35 25.87
N THR A 185 -3.32 5.20 25.18
CA THR A 185 -2.78 5.06 23.82
C THR A 185 -3.84 4.51 22.86
N TYR A 186 -4.10 5.27 21.84
CA TYR A 186 -5.09 4.95 20.80
C TYR A 186 -4.46 5.08 19.42
N ASP A 187 -4.66 4.10 18.53
CA ASP A 187 -4.35 4.24 17.10
C ASP A 187 -5.56 4.83 16.38
N LYS A 188 -5.29 5.78 15.48
CA LYS A 188 -6.31 6.36 14.60
C LYS A 188 -5.73 6.55 13.20
N GLY A 189 -6.39 6.00 12.19
CA GLY A 189 -5.99 6.19 10.80
C GLY A 189 -6.21 7.62 10.32
N ASN A 190 -5.63 7.92 9.15
CA ASN A 190 -5.69 9.23 8.51
C ASN A 190 -6.14 9.06 7.05
N THR A 191 -7.38 9.46 6.75
CA THR A 191 -7.98 9.36 5.41
C THR A 191 -7.32 10.27 4.37
N LEU A 192 -6.48 11.24 4.80
CA LEU A 192 -5.78 12.19 3.93
C LEU A 192 -4.40 11.70 3.48
N LEU A 193 -4.01 10.48 3.84
CA LEU A 193 -2.72 9.94 3.45
C LEU A 193 -2.58 9.85 1.92
N ARG A 194 -1.40 10.25 1.48
CA ARG A 194 -0.94 10.08 0.09
C ARG A 194 0.02 8.90 0.02
N PRO A 195 0.09 8.22 -1.14
CA PRO A 195 1.08 7.16 -1.32
C PRO A 195 2.50 7.73 -1.35
N GLU A 196 3.44 6.95 -0.84
CA GLU A 196 4.87 7.23 -0.98
C GLU A 196 5.31 6.95 -2.42
N LEU A 197 6.11 7.83 -2.98
CA LEU A 197 6.72 7.67 -4.29
C LEU A 197 8.24 7.70 -4.17
N SER A 198 8.90 6.64 -4.61
CA SER A 198 10.35 6.52 -4.53
C SER A 198 11.01 6.40 -5.90
N ASP A 199 12.07 7.17 -6.09
CA ASP A 199 13.00 7.06 -7.20
C ASP A 199 14.26 6.33 -6.71
N ASN A 200 14.62 5.23 -7.37
CA ASN A 200 15.73 4.35 -6.98
C ASN A 200 16.72 4.26 -8.14
N LEU A 201 17.96 4.63 -7.89
CA LEU A 201 19.06 4.55 -8.86
C LEU A 201 20.20 3.73 -8.26
N GLU A 202 20.68 2.74 -8.98
CA GLU A 202 21.83 1.94 -8.56
C GLU A 202 22.83 1.83 -9.71
N LEU A 203 24.11 2.06 -9.43
CA LEU A 203 25.24 1.77 -10.28
C LEU A 203 26.12 0.72 -9.60
N ALA A 204 26.40 -0.41 -10.26
CA ALA A 204 27.25 -1.44 -9.69
C ALA A 204 28.29 -1.94 -10.67
N TYR A 205 29.48 -2.25 -10.14
CA TYR A 205 30.57 -2.97 -10.81
C TYR A 205 30.70 -4.36 -10.20
N ILE A 206 30.75 -5.36 -11.05
CA ILE A 206 30.93 -6.76 -10.68
C ILE A 206 32.25 -7.25 -11.25
N HIS A 207 33.13 -7.78 -10.40
CA HIS A 207 34.43 -8.32 -10.79
C HIS A 207 34.41 -9.86 -10.76
N GLY A 208 34.06 -10.46 -11.88
CA GLY A 208 33.90 -11.93 -11.98
C GLY A 208 32.98 -12.44 -10.85
N ASP A 209 33.42 -13.50 -10.18
CA ASP A 209 32.73 -14.09 -9.02
C ASP A 209 33.32 -13.61 -7.67
N LEU A 210 34.24 -12.63 -7.70
CA LEU A 210 35.02 -12.26 -6.52
C LEU A 210 34.31 -11.21 -5.64
N PHE A 211 33.82 -10.14 -6.23
CA PHE A 211 33.16 -9.06 -5.48
C PHE A 211 32.23 -8.20 -6.34
N ARG A 212 31.31 -7.53 -5.68
CA ARG A 212 30.45 -6.47 -6.24
C ARG A 212 30.62 -5.20 -5.42
N VAL A 213 30.77 -4.06 -6.08
CA VAL A 213 30.74 -2.73 -5.49
C VAL A 213 29.60 -1.95 -6.13
N GLY A 214 28.75 -1.33 -5.33
CA GLY A 214 27.61 -0.56 -5.82
C GLY A 214 27.42 0.74 -5.08
N LEU A 215 26.86 1.72 -5.78
CA LEU A 215 26.36 2.99 -5.24
C LEU A 215 24.86 3.00 -5.48
N ALA A 216 24.09 3.23 -4.43
CA ALA A 216 22.64 3.35 -4.50
C ALA A 216 22.21 4.74 -4.03
N PHE A 217 21.29 5.35 -4.75
CA PHE A 217 20.61 6.57 -4.40
C PHE A 217 19.09 6.31 -4.38
N ASN A 218 18.46 6.62 -3.26
CA ASN A 218 17.02 6.47 -3.08
C ASN A 218 16.45 7.81 -2.61
N TYR A 219 15.40 8.28 -3.26
CA TYR A 219 14.66 9.45 -2.87
C TYR A 219 13.19 9.12 -2.77
N THR A 220 12.57 9.32 -1.60
CA THR A 220 11.17 9.03 -1.34
C THR A 220 10.43 10.30 -0.95
N LYS A 221 9.34 10.57 -1.64
CA LYS A 221 8.37 11.64 -1.32
C LYS A 221 7.22 11.10 -0.51
N ASP A 222 6.62 11.97 0.28
CA ASP A 222 5.40 11.71 1.05
C ASP A 222 5.54 10.47 1.97
N VAL A 223 6.73 10.28 2.57
CA VAL A 223 7.03 9.16 3.47
C VAL A 223 5.98 9.12 4.58
N ILE A 224 5.37 7.95 4.79
CA ILE A 224 4.38 7.75 5.83
C ILE A 224 5.09 7.38 7.12
N ILE A 225 4.88 8.21 8.15
CA ILE A 225 5.42 7.99 9.50
C ILE A 225 4.29 7.94 10.51
N LYS A 226 4.52 7.28 11.65
CA LYS A 226 3.62 7.38 12.81
C LYS A 226 3.94 8.63 13.60
N SER A 227 2.94 9.46 13.82
CA SER A 227 2.96 10.68 14.61
C SER A 227 2.22 10.45 15.91
N TYR A 228 2.68 11.08 16.99
CA TYR A 228 2.10 11.01 18.32
C TYR A 228 1.43 12.34 18.65
N LEU A 229 0.10 12.33 18.72
CA LEU A 229 -0.73 13.51 18.94
C LEU A 229 -1.21 13.53 20.41
N ASP A 230 -0.65 14.43 21.21
CA ASP A 230 -1.09 14.63 22.60
C ASP A 230 -2.49 15.26 22.62
N GLN A 231 -3.45 14.58 23.22
CA GLN A 231 -4.83 15.04 23.39
C GLN A 231 -5.06 15.67 24.77
N GLY A 232 -4.03 15.74 25.60
CA GLY A 232 -4.14 16.12 27.01
C GLY A 232 -4.61 14.95 27.90
N ASN A 233 -4.61 15.18 29.21
CA ASN A 233 -5.00 14.15 30.21
C ASN A 233 -4.23 12.83 30.09
N TYR A 234 -2.96 12.89 29.63
CA TYR A 234 -2.10 11.74 29.35
C TYR A 234 -2.53 10.86 28.17
N VAL A 235 -3.53 11.27 27.39
CA VAL A 235 -4.02 10.53 26.23
C VAL A 235 -3.22 10.90 24.98
N VAL A 236 -2.74 9.88 24.26
CA VAL A 236 -1.97 10.03 23.01
C VAL A 236 -2.65 9.25 21.89
N TYR A 237 -2.92 9.94 20.78
CA TYR A 237 -3.27 9.28 19.53
C TYR A 237 -2.00 9.02 18.70
N VAL A 238 -1.86 7.79 18.23
CA VAL A 238 -0.86 7.40 17.24
C VAL A 238 -1.56 7.42 15.88
N SER A 239 -1.12 8.33 14.99
CA SER A 239 -1.74 8.50 13.67
C SER A 239 -0.67 8.50 12.58
N PRO A 240 -0.88 7.83 11.45
CA PRO A 240 0.02 7.92 10.32
C PRO A 240 -0.12 9.28 9.62
N GLU A 241 1.01 9.87 9.24
CA GLU A 241 1.09 11.15 8.53
C GLU A 241 2.15 11.11 7.44
N ASN A 242 1.94 11.88 6.37
CA ASN A 242 2.98 12.09 5.38
C ASN A 242 3.95 13.17 5.85
N LEU A 243 5.26 12.85 5.85
CA LEU A 243 6.28 13.88 5.98
C LEU A 243 6.19 14.84 4.78
N SER A 244 5.93 16.12 5.07
CA SER A 244 6.04 17.17 4.05
C SER A 244 7.52 17.35 3.70
N SER A 245 7.86 17.04 2.46
CA SER A 245 9.18 17.31 1.87
C SER A 245 9.31 18.79 1.51
#